data_ff174e632b762685346f0a39f7cfc2e9
#
_entry.id   ff174e632b762685346f0a39f7cfc2e9
#
_cell.length_a   1.000
_cell.length_b   1.000
_cell.length_c   1.000
_cell.angle_alpha   90.00
_cell.angle_beta   90.00
_cell.angle_gamma   90.00
#
_symmetry.space_group_name_H-M   'P 1'
#
loop_
_entity.id
_entity.type
_entity.pdbx_description
1 polymer ?
#
loop_
_entity_poly.entity_id
_entity_poly.type
_entity_poly.pdbx_seq_one_letter_code
_entity_poly.pdbx_strand_id
1 'polypeptide(L)'
;MELKKIILAIFFAGFISSANAEIIKPAENLSAYDVIKIQLNALKNNDDKDNGIKQTWIFAHPDNKKMTGPYPRFRIMLYDVHYRILLNHFSHEIDLITNTENKFVYGVKVLTDEKQQFFYEWHVSKGNEENCTNCWFTTAVSMPLDQGNSI
;
A
#
# COMPACT_ATOMS: atom_id res chain seq x y z
N MET A 1 -39.02 -29.90 48.57
CA MET A 1 -39.36 -29.13 47.35
C MET A 1 -38.06 -28.55 46.80
N GLU A 2 -37.45 -29.28 45.83
CA GLU A 2 -36.15 -28.97 45.29
C GLU A 2 -36.29 -28.00 44.12
N LEU A 3 -35.70 -26.79 44.28
CA LEU A 3 -35.70 -25.76 43.21
C LEU A 3 -34.57 -26.04 42.24
N LYS A 4 -34.88 -26.65 41.06
CA LYS A 4 -33.92 -26.86 39.99
C LYS A 4 -33.51 -25.53 39.39
N LYS A 5 -32.24 -25.11 39.65
CA LYS A 5 -31.62 -23.98 38.98
C LYS A 5 -31.29 -24.36 37.55
N ILE A 6 -32.05 -23.81 36.60
CA ILE A 6 -31.76 -23.89 35.17
C ILE A 6 -30.66 -22.84 34.89
N ILE A 7 -29.42 -23.30 34.63
CA ILE A 7 -28.35 -22.44 34.14
C ILE A 7 -28.52 -22.33 32.63
N LEU A 8 -29.01 -21.14 32.18
CA LEU A 8 -29.09 -20.78 30.77
C LEU A 8 -27.68 -20.35 30.30
N ALA A 9 -26.96 -21.26 29.66
CA ALA A 9 -25.68 -20.93 29.01
C ALA A 9 -25.98 -20.16 27.71
N ILE A 10 -25.80 -18.86 27.74
CA ILE A 10 -25.86 -18.00 26.55
C ILE A 10 -24.55 -18.23 25.76
N PHE A 11 -24.67 -19.03 24.68
CA PHE A 11 -23.58 -19.22 23.72
C PHE A 11 -23.47 -17.96 22.85
N PHE A 12 -22.55 -17.04 23.20
CA PHE A 12 -22.24 -15.88 22.40
C PHE A 12 -21.40 -16.34 21.21
N ALA A 13 -22.03 -16.73 20.13
CA ALA A 13 -21.37 -17.02 18.86
C ALA A 13 -20.87 -15.67 18.29
N GLY A 14 -19.61 -15.35 18.58
CA GLY A 14 -18.92 -14.20 17.98
C GLY A 14 -18.83 -14.41 16.49
N PHE A 15 -19.64 -13.70 15.71
CA PHE A 15 -19.45 -13.55 14.27
C PHE A 15 -18.14 -12.78 14.06
N ILE A 16 -17.06 -13.51 13.77
CA ILE A 16 -15.84 -12.92 13.24
C ILE A 16 -16.17 -12.57 11.78
N SER A 17 -16.65 -11.33 11.59
CA SER A 17 -16.79 -10.74 10.26
C SER A 17 -15.38 -10.51 9.73
N SER A 18 -14.90 -11.37 8.84
CA SER A 18 -13.69 -11.11 8.07
C SER A 18 -14.00 -9.92 7.17
N ALA A 19 -13.64 -8.71 7.60
CA ALA A 19 -13.68 -7.54 6.76
C ALA A 19 -12.66 -7.75 5.63
N ASN A 20 -13.14 -8.19 4.47
CA ASN A 20 -12.34 -8.08 3.25
C ASN A 20 -12.14 -6.58 3.01
N ALA A 21 -10.91 -6.10 3.12
CA ALA A 21 -10.60 -4.71 2.78
C ALA A 21 -11.00 -4.49 1.32
N GLU A 22 -11.96 -3.58 1.12
CA GLU A 22 -12.41 -3.23 -0.22
C GLU A 22 -11.25 -2.60 -1.00
N ILE A 23 -11.00 -3.12 -2.20
CA ILE A 23 -9.94 -2.60 -3.07
C ILE A 23 -10.35 -1.24 -3.63
N ILE A 24 -9.56 -0.23 -3.32
CA ILE A 24 -9.71 1.13 -3.86
C ILE A 24 -9.23 1.12 -5.31
N LYS A 25 -10.05 1.67 -6.21
CA LYS A 25 -9.73 1.78 -7.64
C LYS A 25 -9.29 3.20 -7.99
N PRO A 26 -8.49 3.37 -9.07
CA PRO A 26 -8.19 4.69 -9.62
C PRO A 26 -9.48 5.46 -9.94
N ALA A 27 -9.49 6.75 -9.59
CA ALA A 27 -10.62 7.63 -9.81
C ALA A 27 -10.12 9.07 -10.06
N GLU A 28 -10.86 9.85 -10.83
CA GLU A 28 -10.48 11.22 -11.24
C GLU A 28 -10.39 12.19 -10.06
N ASN A 29 -11.11 11.93 -8.99
CA ASN A 29 -11.11 12.74 -7.77
C ASN A 29 -9.93 12.46 -6.82
N LEU A 30 -9.11 11.43 -7.09
CA LEU A 30 -7.90 11.15 -6.32
C LEU A 30 -6.75 12.04 -6.81
N SER A 31 -6.05 12.68 -5.86
CA SER A 31 -4.83 13.42 -6.15
C SER A 31 -3.61 12.48 -6.29
N ALA A 32 -2.49 13.00 -6.81
CA ALA A 32 -1.22 12.27 -6.84
C ALA A 32 -0.78 11.84 -5.43
N TYR A 33 -0.99 12.69 -4.43
CA TYR A 33 -0.71 12.39 -3.02
C TYR A 33 -1.59 11.25 -2.49
N ASP A 34 -2.89 11.26 -2.81
CA ASP A 34 -3.81 10.19 -2.38
C ASP A 34 -3.38 8.83 -2.91
N VAL A 35 -2.91 8.77 -4.16
CA VAL A 35 -2.42 7.52 -4.77
C VAL A 35 -1.25 6.93 -3.97
N ILE A 36 -0.24 7.75 -3.65
CA ILE A 36 0.91 7.30 -2.85
C ILE A 36 0.46 6.87 -1.45
N LYS A 37 -0.39 7.65 -0.81
CA LYS A 37 -0.93 7.36 0.52
C LYS A 37 -1.69 6.03 0.54
N ILE A 38 -2.51 5.76 -0.48
CA ILE A 38 -3.23 4.48 -0.62
C ILE A 38 -2.24 3.32 -0.74
N GLN A 39 -1.23 3.44 -1.62
CA GLN A 39 -0.23 2.41 -1.84
C GLN A 39 0.61 2.14 -0.58
N LEU A 40 1.13 3.18 0.07
CA LEU A 40 1.96 3.03 1.28
C LEU A 40 1.17 2.46 2.45
N ASN A 41 -0.08 2.89 2.67
CA ASN A 41 -0.93 2.32 3.71
C ASN A 41 -1.26 0.85 3.42
N ALA A 42 -1.47 0.50 2.16
CA ALA A 42 -1.72 -0.88 1.76
C ALA A 42 -0.48 -1.77 1.99
N LEU A 43 0.70 -1.31 1.62
CA LEU A 43 1.97 -2.02 1.86
C LEU A 43 2.28 -2.14 3.36
N LYS A 44 2.05 -1.07 4.13
CA LYS A 44 2.21 -1.08 5.59
C LYS A 44 1.32 -2.13 6.26
N ASN A 45 0.13 -2.35 5.75
CA ASN A 45 -0.85 -3.30 6.30
C ASN A 45 -1.00 -4.54 5.40
N ASN A 46 0.08 -4.96 4.73
CA ASN A 46 0.02 -6.13 3.87
C ASN A 46 -0.26 -7.39 4.68
N ASP A 47 -1.21 -8.19 4.20
CA ASP A 47 -1.63 -9.45 4.82
C ASP A 47 -1.00 -10.66 4.11
N ASP A 48 -1.26 -11.87 4.65
CA ASP A 48 -0.79 -13.16 4.12
C ASP A 48 -1.37 -13.52 2.75
N LYS A 49 -2.41 -12.82 2.29
CA LYS A 49 -2.97 -12.92 0.94
C LYS A 49 -2.42 -11.90 -0.05
N ASP A 50 -1.48 -11.06 0.40
CA ASP A 50 -0.87 -9.97 -0.38
C ASP A 50 -1.87 -8.94 -0.93
N ASN A 51 -2.95 -8.68 -0.18
CA ASN A 51 -3.93 -7.67 -0.58
C ASN A 51 -3.32 -6.27 -0.66
N GLY A 52 -2.33 -5.94 0.18
CA GLY A 52 -1.59 -4.68 0.10
C GLY A 52 -0.76 -4.55 -1.19
N ILE A 53 -0.07 -5.61 -1.59
CA ILE A 53 0.66 -5.66 -2.85
C ILE A 53 -0.30 -5.53 -4.04
N LYS A 54 -1.45 -6.21 -3.99
CA LYS A 54 -2.49 -6.14 -5.02
C LYS A 54 -3.06 -4.72 -5.15
N GLN A 55 -3.35 -4.05 -4.03
CA GLN A 55 -3.79 -2.66 -4.00
C GLN A 55 -2.75 -1.74 -4.64
N THR A 56 -1.47 -1.96 -4.35
CA THR A 56 -0.36 -1.19 -4.93
C THR A 56 -0.25 -1.38 -6.43
N TRP A 57 -0.40 -2.61 -6.92
CA TRP A 57 -0.39 -2.95 -8.35
C TRP A 57 -1.49 -2.23 -9.14
N ILE A 58 -2.68 -2.09 -8.57
CA ILE A 58 -3.81 -1.43 -9.23
C ILE A 58 -3.48 0.03 -9.59
N PHE A 59 -2.71 0.71 -8.76
CA PHE A 59 -2.27 2.08 -9.01
C PHE A 59 -0.94 2.21 -9.76
N ALA A 60 -0.36 1.11 -10.23
CA ALA A 60 0.80 1.18 -11.11
C ALA A 60 0.39 1.68 -12.51
N HIS A 61 1.16 2.65 -13.05
CA HIS A 61 0.94 3.18 -14.40
C HIS A 61 1.00 2.06 -15.45
N PRO A 62 0.20 2.09 -16.53
CA PRO A 62 0.25 1.08 -17.58
C PRO A 62 1.66 0.77 -18.10
N ASP A 63 2.51 1.78 -18.27
CA ASP A 63 3.90 1.57 -18.70
C ASP A 63 4.76 0.94 -17.63
N ASN A 64 4.55 1.27 -16.35
CA ASN A 64 5.20 0.59 -15.24
C ASN A 64 4.77 -0.89 -15.17
N LYS A 65 3.50 -1.19 -15.38
CA LYS A 65 2.99 -2.57 -15.46
C LYS A 65 3.63 -3.38 -16.57
N LYS A 66 3.92 -2.77 -17.73
CA LYS A 66 4.65 -3.45 -18.83
C LYS A 66 6.06 -3.82 -18.42
N MET A 67 6.73 -3.01 -17.62
CA MET A 67 8.10 -3.24 -17.17
C MET A 67 8.21 -4.20 -16.00
N THR A 68 7.32 -4.09 -15.03
CA THR A 68 7.36 -4.83 -13.75
C THR A 68 6.42 -6.03 -13.70
N GLY A 69 5.45 -6.10 -14.60
CA GLY A 69 4.46 -7.15 -14.70
C GLY A 69 4.92 -8.41 -15.43
N PRO A 70 4.05 -9.40 -15.51
CA PRO A 70 2.68 -9.44 -14.96
C PRO A 70 2.63 -9.42 -13.42
N TYR A 71 1.44 -9.31 -12.85
CA TYR A 71 1.25 -9.18 -11.39
C TYR A 71 2.05 -10.21 -10.56
N PRO A 72 2.12 -11.51 -10.89
CA PRO A 72 2.93 -12.45 -10.11
C PRO A 72 4.42 -12.07 -10.04
N ARG A 73 4.98 -11.49 -11.11
CA ARG A 73 6.36 -10.99 -11.12
C ARG A 73 6.51 -9.73 -10.25
N PHE A 74 5.58 -8.79 -10.35
CA PHE A 74 5.53 -7.62 -9.47
C PHE A 74 5.45 -8.03 -7.99
N ARG A 75 4.59 -9.00 -7.67
CA ARG A 75 4.47 -9.54 -6.33
C ARG A 75 5.81 -10.08 -5.79
N ILE A 76 6.53 -10.87 -6.59
CA ILE A 76 7.85 -11.39 -6.21
C ILE A 76 8.86 -10.25 -5.98
N MET A 77 8.84 -9.22 -6.83
CA MET A 77 9.71 -8.04 -6.70
C MET A 77 9.51 -7.32 -5.37
N LEU A 78 8.28 -7.26 -4.84
CA LEU A 78 8.01 -6.64 -3.53
C LEU A 78 8.60 -7.42 -2.34
N TYR A 79 9.00 -8.68 -2.55
CA TYR A 79 9.68 -9.49 -1.54
C TYR A 79 11.21 -9.49 -1.67
N ASP A 80 11.75 -8.83 -2.68
CA ASP A 80 13.21 -8.73 -2.82
C ASP A 80 13.82 -7.77 -1.77
N VAL A 81 15.13 -7.79 -1.64
CA VAL A 81 15.87 -7.05 -0.61
C VAL A 81 15.61 -5.55 -0.62
N HIS A 82 15.28 -4.97 -1.77
CA HIS A 82 15.09 -3.53 -1.92
C HIS A 82 13.67 -3.05 -1.56
N TYR A 83 12.65 -3.83 -1.91
CA TYR A 83 11.26 -3.41 -1.77
C TYR A 83 10.52 -4.07 -0.59
N ARG A 84 11.02 -5.18 -0.05
CA ARG A 84 10.41 -5.81 1.14
C ARG A 84 10.35 -4.90 2.36
N ILE A 85 11.22 -3.88 2.42
CA ILE A 85 11.24 -2.85 3.47
C ILE A 85 9.91 -2.09 3.52
N LEU A 86 9.22 -1.96 2.38
CA LEU A 86 7.91 -1.33 2.29
C LEU A 86 6.79 -2.17 2.90
N LEU A 87 6.99 -3.50 3.00
CA LEU A 87 5.98 -4.40 3.56
C LEU A 87 5.98 -4.34 5.08
N ASN A 88 4.81 -4.07 5.65
CA ASN A 88 4.60 -4.05 7.10
C ASN A 88 5.55 -3.11 7.86
N HIS A 89 6.00 -2.02 7.24
CA HIS A 89 6.85 -1.00 7.87
C HIS A 89 6.12 -0.30 9.02
N PHE A 90 6.87 0.27 9.96
CA PHE A 90 6.31 0.92 11.15
C PHE A 90 5.58 2.22 10.82
N SER A 91 6.23 3.14 10.10
CA SER A 91 5.65 4.42 9.69
C SER A 91 6.29 4.96 8.42
N HIS A 92 5.65 5.94 7.81
CA HIS A 92 6.19 6.65 6.66
C HIS A 92 5.79 8.13 6.67
N GLU A 93 6.62 8.95 6.02
CA GLU A 93 6.37 10.36 5.73
C GLU A 93 6.45 10.58 4.22
N ILE A 94 5.61 11.47 3.69
CA ILE A 94 5.53 11.77 2.26
C ILE A 94 5.72 13.28 2.08
N ASP A 95 6.80 13.68 1.42
CA ASP A 95 7.15 15.07 1.14
C ASP A 95 7.22 15.32 -0.37
N LEU A 96 6.61 16.41 -0.84
CA LEU A 96 6.71 16.79 -2.25
C LEU A 96 8.14 17.28 -2.57
N ILE A 97 8.78 16.67 -3.59
CA ILE A 97 10.08 17.13 -4.09
C ILE A 97 9.89 18.13 -5.24
N THR A 98 9.14 17.73 -6.27
CA THR A 98 8.85 18.56 -7.45
C THR A 98 7.60 18.10 -8.15
N ASN A 99 7.01 19.00 -8.93
CA ASN A 99 5.85 18.66 -9.74
C ASN A 99 5.76 19.49 -11.02
N THR A 100 5.04 18.94 -11.98
CA THR A 100 4.50 19.62 -13.15
C THR A 100 2.98 19.40 -13.17
N GLU A 101 2.30 19.89 -14.20
CA GLU A 101 0.85 19.66 -14.37
C GLU A 101 0.47 18.17 -14.40
N ASN A 102 1.31 17.33 -15.00
CA ASN A 102 1.01 15.91 -15.26
C ASN A 102 1.93 14.92 -14.54
N LYS A 103 2.84 15.40 -13.69
CA LYS A 103 3.80 14.57 -12.98
C LYS A 103 4.15 15.14 -11.62
N PHE A 104 4.19 14.28 -10.61
CA PHE A 104 4.67 14.58 -9.27
C PHE A 104 5.79 13.62 -8.88
N VAL A 105 6.76 14.13 -8.14
CA VAL A 105 7.82 13.36 -7.49
C VAL A 105 7.78 13.63 -6.00
N TYR A 106 7.62 12.59 -5.22
CA TYR A 106 7.61 12.66 -3.75
C TYR A 106 8.81 11.92 -3.17
N GLY A 107 9.36 12.47 -2.09
CA GLY A 107 10.26 11.75 -1.19
C GLY A 107 9.44 11.00 -0.16
N VAL A 108 9.72 9.72 0.00
CA VAL A 108 9.07 8.85 0.98
C VAL A 108 10.12 8.35 1.95
N LYS A 109 10.00 8.75 3.22
CA LYS A 109 10.80 8.20 4.31
C LYS A 109 10.03 7.05 4.95
N VAL A 110 10.66 5.90 5.06
CA VAL A 110 10.09 4.70 5.67
C VAL A 110 10.89 4.33 6.89
N LEU A 111 10.22 4.15 8.02
CA LEU A 111 10.81 3.67 9.26
C LEU A 111 10.40 2.21 9.48
N THR A 112 11.37 1.34 9.73
CA THR A 112 11.13 -0.06 10.11
C THR A 112 10.88 -0.21 11.61
N ASP A 113 10.44 -1.39 12.04
CA ASP A 113 10.26 -1.72 13.47
C ASP A 113 11.60 -1.67 14.23
N GLU A 114 12.72 -1.95 13.55
CA GLU A 114 14.08 -1.88 14.09
C GLU A 114 14.64 -0.45 14.15
N LYS A 115 13.83 0.56 13.88
CA LYS A 115 14.20 1.98 13.84
C LYS A 115 15.18 2.36 12.73
N GLN A 116 15.34 1.52 11.73
CA GLN A 116 16.12 1.85 10.54
C GLN A 116 15.27 2.68 9.57
N GLN A 117 15.84 3.74 9.02
CA GLN A 117 15.16 4.67 8.13
C GLN A 117 15.67 4.52 6.70
N PHE A 118 14.73 4.45 5.75
CA PHE A 118 15.01 4.38 4.33
C PHE A 118 14.29 5.50 3.58
N PHE A 119 14.91 5.99 2.51
CA PHE A 119 14.32 7.00 1.63
C PHE A 119 14.10 6.42 0.24
N TYR A 120 12.93 6.71 -0.35
CA TYR A 120 12.55 6.38 -1.72
C TYR A 120 12.11 7.64 -2.46
N GLU A 121 12.39 7.73 -3.75
CA GLU A 121 11.68 8.64 -4.64
C GLU A 121 10.49 7.91 -5.27
N TRP A 122 9.31 8.54 -5.18
CA TRP A 122 8.06 8.01 -5.70
C TRP A 122 7.53 8.91 -6.79
N HIS A 123 7.45 8.39 -8.02
CA HIS A 123 7.04 9.12 -9.20
C HIS A 123 5.61 8.76 -9.58
N VAL A 124 4.76 9.78 -9.76
CA VAL A 124 3.36 9.63 -10.11
C VAL A 124 3.06 10.51 -11.32
N SER A 125 2.38 9.96 -12.30
CA SER A 125 1.99 10.69 -13.52
C SER A 125 0.54 10.43 -13.89
N LYS A 126 -0.03 11.35 -14.66
CA LYS A 126 -1.33 11.17 -15.31
C LYS A 126 -1.24 10.03 -16.33
N GLY A 127 -2.31 9.26 -16.41
CA GLY A 127 -2.44 8.15 -17.35
C GLY A 127 -3.88 7.77 -17.59
N ASN A 128 -4.08 6.85 -18.53
CA ASN A 128 -5.39 6.33 -18.88
C ASN A 128 -5.40 4.81 -18.72
N GLU A 129 -6.38 4.30 -18.01
CA GLU A 129 -6.75 2.89 -17.97
C GLU A 129 -8.22 2.73 -18.35
N GLU A 130 -8.67 1.48 -18.59
CA GLU A 130 -9.97 1.13 -19.12
C GLU A 130 -11.15 1.88 -18.46
N ASN A 131 -11.06 2.13 -17.14
CA ASN A 131 -12.13 2.74 -16.36
C ASN A 131 -11.74 4.09 -15.73
N CYS A 132 -10.62 4.68 -16.12
CA CYS A 132 -10.15 5.93 -15.54
C CYS A 132 -9.29 6.73 -16.52
N THR A 133 -9.86 7.81 -17.03
CA THR A 133 -9.16 8.72 -17.94
C THR A 133 -8.52 9.84 -17.16
N ASN A 134 -7.24 10.16 -17.49
CA ASN A 134 -6.51 11.26 -16.85
C ASN A 134 -6.34 11.11 -15.31
N CYS A 135 -6.24 9.88 -14.85
CA CYS A 135 -6.02 9.57 -13.44
C CYS A 135 -4.54 9.51 -13.06
N TRP A 136 -4.26 9.56 -11.77
CA TRP A 136 -2.90 9.46 -11.26
C TRP A 136 -2.48 8.01 -11.03
N PHE A 137 -1.26 7.67 -11.48
CA PHE A 137 -0.67 6.34 -11.35
C PHE A 137 0.81 6.43 -11.03
N THR A 138 1.33 5.47 -10.27
CA THR A 138 2.77 5.36 -9.97
C THR A 138 3.53 4.86 -11.19
N THR A 139 4.48 5.66 -11.66
CA THR A 139 5.34 5.33 -12.82
C THR A 139 6.65 4.68 -12.42
N ALA A 140 7.20 5.04 -11.25
CA ALA A 140 8.43 4.46 -10.74
C ALA A 140 8.56 4.66 -9.22
N VAL A 141 9.26 3.75 -8.59
CA VAL A 141 9.77 3.87 -7.22
C VAL A 141 11.26 3.56 -7.25
N SER A 142 12.08 4.44 -6.69
CA SER A 142 13.54 4.26 -6.69
C SER A 142 13.97 3.06 -5.85
N MET A 143 15.24 2.69 -5.94
CA MET A 143 15.89 1.87 -4.93
C MET A 143 15.94 2.63 -3.60
N PRO A 144 15.93 1.93 -2.45
CA PRO A 144 16.04 2.58 -1.14
C PRO A 144 17.43 3.18 -0.91
N LEU A 145 17.45 4.37 -0.31
CA LEU A 145 18.65 4.93 0.29
C LEU A 145 18.59 4.73 1.80
N ASP A 146 19.54 4.00 2.36
CA ASP A 146 19.66 3.83 3.81
C ASP A 146 20.04 5.15 4.47
N GLN A 147 19.23 5.61 5.41
CA GLN A 147 19.44 6.86 6.15
C GLN A 147 20.01 6.61 7.56
N GLY A 148 20.28 5.34 7.91
CA GLY A 148 20.72 4.91 9.24
C GLY A 148 19.60 4.77 10.25
N ASN A 149 19.97 4.75 11.52
CA ASN A 149 19.02 4.57 12.61
C ASN A 149 18.39 5.91 13.03
N SER A 150 17.07 5.90 13.20
CA SER A 150 16.35 6.99 13.87
C SER A 150 16.69 6.97 15.36
N ILE A 151 17.12 8.10 15.90
CA ILE A 151 17.43 8.27 17.32
C ILE A 151 16.14 8.43 18.14
#